data_9f71c7dbf4b0b5b1ebc959bbe88ef077
#
_entry.id   9f71c7dbf4b0b5b1ebc959bbe88ef077
#
_cell.length_a   1.000
_cell.length_b   1.000
_cell.length_c   1.000
_cell.angle_alpha   90.00
_cell.angle_beta   90.00
_cell.angle_gamma   90.00
#
_symmetry.space_group_name_H-M   'P 1'
#
loop_
_entity.id
_entity.type
_entity.pdbx_description
1 polymer ?
#
loop_
_entity_poly.entity_id
_entity_poly.type
_entity_poly.pdbx_seq_one_letter_code
_entity_poly.pdbx_strand_id
1 'polypeptide(L)'
;QPYREWLKASAVKLELSINQDADLPVMDAASLLTHQKLHNVSFEERDQIIRVLAEDGAEAIGSMGDDTPMAVLSQKVRSPFDYLRQQFAQVTNPPIDPIREALVMSLNTSFGPERNLFEESPAHAHRVEVHTPLLSKEAFDKLLNLNDPAFASVALDLHYDPAATTLEAALHALTARA
;
A
#
# COMPACT_ATOMS: atom_id res chain seq x y z
N GLN A 1 19.89 24.90 6.28
CA GLN A 1 20.24 23.50 6.53
C GLN A 1 20.16 22.75 5.21
N PRO A 2 21.18 21.99 4.82
CA PRO A 2 21.30 21.47 3.46
C PRO A 2 20.19 20.47 3.10
N TYR A 3 19.66 19.71 4.06
CA TYR A 3 18.65 18.67 3.80
C TYR A 3 17.35 19.20 3.18
N ARG A 4 16.87 20.35 3.65
CA ARG A 4 15.66 20.98 3.08
C ARG A 4 15.87 21.39 1.62
N GLU A 5 17.06 21.85 1.29
CA GLU A 5 17.40 22.23 -0.07
C GLU A 5 17.54 21.00 -0.97
N TRP A 6 18.14 19.92 -0.46
CA TRP A 6 18.24 18.66 -1.17
C TRP A 6 16.86 18.08 -1.49
N LEU A 7 15.96 18.03 -0.50
CA LEU A 7 14.59 17.57 -0.71
C LEU A 7 13.85 18.44 -1.73
N LYS A 8 13.98 19.77 -1.65
CA LYS A 8 13.34 20.66 -2.62
C LYS A 8 13.86 20.49 -4.04
N ALA A 9 15.15 20.18 -4.18
CA ALA A 9 15.80 20.07 -5.48
C ALA A 9 15.64 18.68 -6.11
N SER A 10 15.56 17.62 -5.31
CA SER A 10 15.70 16.25 -5.78
C SER A 10 14.48 15.36 -5.54
N ALA A 11 13.58 15.73 -4.61
CA ALA A 11 12.38 14.93 -4.37
C ALA A 11 11.38 15.08 -5.53
N VAL A 12 10.88 13.94 -6.00
CA VAL A 12 9.84 13.88 -7.00
C VAL A 12 8.50 13.82 -6.28
N LYS A 13 7.69 14.87 -6.41
CA LYS A 13 6.36 14.91 -5.86
C LYS A 13 5.40 14.28 -6.86
N LEU A 14 4.78 13.18 -6.48
CA LEU A 14 3.69 12.62 -7.23
C LEU A 14 2.46 13.50 -6.94
N GLU A 15 2.26 14.54 -7.75
CA GLU A 15 1.05 15.35 -7.64
C GLU A 15 -0.16 14.48 -7.93
N LEU A 16 -0.87 14.16 -6.87
CA LEU A 16 -2.20 13.60 -6.92
C LEU A 16 -3.15 14.76 -7.26
N SER A 17 -3.07 15.27 -8.48
CA SER A 17 -4.20 16.02 -9.02
C SER A 17 -5.32 14.99 -9.21
N ILE A 18 -6.07 14.75 -8.13
CA ILE A 18 -7.39 14.17 -8.26
C ILE A 18 -8.14 15.19 -9.09
N ASN A 19 -8.29 14.90 -10.36
CA ASN A 19 -9.17 15.66 -11.20
C ASN A 19 -10.57 15.37 -10.66
N GLN A 20 -11.10 16.26 -9.83
CA GLN A 20 -12.43 16.10 -9.21
C GLN A 20 -13.51 15.99 -10.28
N ASP A 21 -13.20 16.40 -11.51
CA ASP A 21 -14.03 16.34 -12.68
C ASP A 21 -13.77 15.11 -13.58
N ALA A 22 -12.85 14.22 -13.20
CA ALA A 22 -12.71 12.98 -13.94
C ALA A 22 -13.96 12.14 -13.70
N ASP A 23 -14.74 11.91 -14.73
CA ASP A 23 -15.80 10.92 -14.78
C ASP A 23 -15.18 9.54 -14.47
N LEU A 24 -15.01 9.26 -13.20
CA LEU A 24 -14.67 7.92 -12.77
C LEU A 24 -15.79 7.01 -13.27
N PRO A 25 -15.47 5.93 -13.98
CA PRO A 25 -16.49 5.01 -14.43
C PRO A 25 -17.25 4.50 -13.20
N VAL A 26 -18.49 4.96 -13.07
CA VAL A 26 -19.36 4.51 -11.99
C VAL A 26 -19.67 3.04 -12.25
N MET A 27 -19.09 2.21 -11.42
CA MET A 27 -19.33 0.78 -11.48
C MET A 27 -20.77 0.50 -11.02
N ASP A 28 -21.53 -0.29 -11.76
CA ASP A 28 -22.84 -0.73 -11.30
C ASP A 28 -22.71 -1.64 -10.05
N ALA A 29 -23.80 -1.74 -9.28
CA ALA A 29 -23.75 -2.43 -7.99
C ALA A 29 -23.36 -3.92 -8.09
N ALA A 30 -23.70 -4.59 -9.18
CA ALA A 30 -23.37 -6.00 -9.37
C ALA A 30 -21.89 -6.18 -9.68
N SER A 31 -21.35 -5.33 -10.55
CA SER A 31 -19.93 -5.28 -10.85
C SER A 31 -19.11 -4.91 -9.61
N LEU A 32 -19.54 -3.92 -8.84
CA LEU A 32 -18.88 -3.52 -7.60
C LEU A 32 -18.83 -4.68 -6.60
N LEU A 33 -19.96 -5.38 -6.40
CA LEU A 33 -20.02 -6.55 -5.52
C LEU A 33 -19.08 -7.68 -5.99
N THR A 34 -18.99 -7.87 -7.30
CA THR A 34 -18.08 -8.86 -7.88
C THR A 34 -16.63 -8.50 -7.58
N HIS A 35 -16.24 -7.25 -7.76
CA HIS A 35 -14.89 -6.77 -7.44
C HIS A 35 -14.60 -6.87 -5.93
N GLN A 36 -15.54 -6.49 -5.08
CA GLN A 36 -15.38 -6.66 -3.63
C GLN A 36 -15.11 -8.13 -3.25
N LYS A 37 -15.83 -9.05 -3.86
CA LYS A 37 -15.61 -10.50 -3.62
C LYS A 37 -14.26 -10.97 -4.17
N LEU A 38 -13.85 -10.53 -5.35
CA LEU A 38 -12.56 -10.90 -5.92
C LEU A 38 -11.39 -10.40 -5.07
N HIS A 39 -11.51 -9.22 -4.49
CA HIS A 39 -10.51 -8.62 -3.62
C HIS A 39 -10.71 -8.97 -2.13
N ASN A 40 -11.65 -9.86 -1.82
CA ASN A 40 -11.97 -10.27 -0.45
C ASN A 40 -12.29 -9.10 0.50
N VAL A 41 -12.89 -8.04 -0.03
CA VAL A 41 -13.30 -6.89 0.77
C VAL A 41 -14.58 -7.23 1.54
N SER A 42 -14.46 -7.39 2.85
CA SER A 42 -15.60 -7.60 3.73
C SER A 42 -16.39 -6.31 3.96
N PHE A 43 -17.57 -6.46 4.55
CA PHE A 43 -18.36 -5.30 4.99
C PHE A 43 -17.60 -4.47 6.02
N GLU A 44 -16.94 -5.13 6.95
CA GLU A 44 -16.15 -4.49 7.99
C GLU A 44 -14.96 -3.72 7.41
N GLU A 45 -14.23 -4.32 6.49
CA GLU A 45 -13.12 -3.60 5.81
C GLU A 45 -13.61 -2.38 5.06
N ARG A 46 -14.71 -2.53 4.32
CA ARG A 46 -15.28 -1.40 3.58
C ARG A 46 -15.71 -0.27 4.52
N ASP A 47 -16.45 -0.59 5.59
CA ASP A 47 -17.09 0.39 6.44
C ASP A 47 -16.16 0.95 7.53
N GLN A 48 -15.31 0.11 8.11
CA GLN A 48 -14.49 0.50 9.26
C GLN A 48 -13.07 0.93 8.86
N ILE A 49 -12.58 0.54 7.69
CA ILE A 49 -11.22 0.86 7.25
C ILE A 49 -11.26 1.76 6.02
N ILE A 50 -11.77 1.26 4.90
CA ILE A 50 -11.69 1.98 3.62
C ILE A 50 -12.47 3.29 3.66
N ARG A 51 -13.67 3.28 4.26
CA ARG A 51 -14.49 4.49 4.40
C ARG A 51 -13.78 5.55 5.23
N VAL A 52 -13.21 5.19 6.36
CA VAL A 52 -12.46 6.12 7.23
C VAL A 52 -11.27 6.73 6.49
N LEU A 53 -10.51 5.90 5.79
CA LEU A 53 -9.38 6.38 4.98
C LEU A 53 -9.83 7.34 3.87
N ALA A 54 -10.99 7.08 3.25
CA ALA A 54 -11.50 7.87 2.13
C ALA A 54 -12.18 9.16 2.57
N GLU A 55 -12.99 9.12 3.63
CA GLU A 55 -13.78 10.27 4.10
C GLU A 55 -12.98 11.18 5.01
N ASP A 56 -12.22 10.60 5.95
CA ASP A 56 -11.53 11.35 6.99
C ASP A 56 -10.05 11.61 6.65
N GLY A 57 -9.51 10.93 5.66
CA GLY A 57 -8.09 11.02 5.32
C GLY A 57 -7.17 10.62 6.48
N ALA A 58 -7.68 9.81 7.39
CA ALA A 58 -7.02 9.36 8.60
C ALA A 58 -6.88 7.84 8.63
N GLU A 59 -5.92 7.36 9.41
CA GLU A 59 -5.78 5.94 9.64
C GLU A 59 -6.98 5.40 10.43
N ALA A 60 -7.50 4.25 10.02
CA ALA A 60 -8.58 3.60 10.73
C ALA A 60 -8.09 3.09 12.09
N ILE A 61 -8.81 3.45 13.16
CA ILE A 61 -8.51 3.01 14.52
C ILE A 61 -9.36 1.78 14.81
N GLY A 62 -8.74 0.71 15.26
CA GLY A 62 -9.43 -0.52 15.59
C GLY A 62 -8.73 -1.30 16.70
N SER A 63 -9.38 -2.36 17.15
CA SER A 63 -8.74 -3.33 18.04
C SER A 63 -7.68 -4.11 17.27
N MET A 64 -6.45 -4.10 17.76
CA MET A 64 -5.36 -4.92 17.26
C MET A 64 -5.33 -6.22 18.05
N GLY A 65 -5.35 -7.32 17.35
CA GLY A 65 -5.30 -8.64 17.95
C GLY A 65 -6.66 -9.34 17.92
N ASP A 66 -6.63 -10.56 17.46
CA ASP A 66 -7.78 -11.43 17.35
C ASP A 66 -7.31 -12.86 17.60
N ASP A 67 -7.74 -13.42 18.72
CA ASP A 67 -7.41 -14.77 19.17
C ASP A 67 -8.48 -15.79 18.77
N THR A 68 -9.46 -15.41 17.95
CA THR A 68 -10.48 -16.31 17.44
C THR A 68 -9.82 -17.48 16.69
N PRO A 69 -10.08 -18.73 17.06
CA PRO A 69 -9.50 -19.88 16.40
C PRO A 69 -9.84 -19.92 14.91
N MET A 70 -8.84 -20.24 14.09
CA MET A 70 -9.04 -20.40 12.66
C MET A 70 -9.80 -21.69 12.38
N ALA A 71 -10.83 -21.62 11.54
CA ALA A 71 -11.60 -22.77 11.09
C ALA A 71 -10.85 -23.54 9.99
N VAL A 72 -9.72 -24.15 10.34
CA VAL A 72 -8.80 -24.81 9.39
C VAL A 72 -9.42 -25.98 8.61
N LEU A 73 -10.51 -26.56 9.11
CA LEU A 73 -11.26 -27.62 8.42
C LEU A 73 -12.43 -27.08 7.59
N SER A 74 -12.58 -25.77 7.49
CA SER A 74 -13.61 -25.15 6.66
C SER A 74 -13.33 -25.41 5.18
N GLN A 75 -14.37 -25.66 4.42
CA GLN A 75 -14.29 -25.75 2.95
C GLN A 75 -14.38 -24.37 2.27
N LYS A 76 -14.56 -23.29 3.05
CA LYS A 76 -14.53 -21.94 2.51
C LYS A 76 -13.12 -21.56 2.11
N VAL A 77 -12.98 -21.10 0.90
CA VAL A 77 -11.71 -20.51 0.44
C VAL A 77 -11.43 -19.23 1.23
N ARG A 78 -10.28 -19.18 1.87
CA ARG A 78 -9.81 -18.03 2.63
C ARG A 78 -8.51 -17.52 2.02
N SER A 79 -8.33 -16.19 2.06
CA SER A 79 -7.07 -15.60 1.69
C SER A 79 -5.95 -16.05 2.63
N PRO A 80 -4.72 -16.29 2.15
CA PRO A 80 -3.56 -16.53 3.01
C PRO A 80 -3.36 -15.44 4.07
N PHE A 81 -3.74 -14.21 3.78
CA PHE A 81 -3.65 -13.08 4.71
C PHE A 81 -4.55 -13.23 5.95
N ASP A 82 -5.65 -13.99 5.85
CA ASP A 82 -6.52 -14.30 7.01
C ASP A 82 -5.78 -15.11 8.09
N TYR A 83 -4.69 -15.77 7.73
CA TYR A 83 -3.84 -16.55 8.63
C TYR A 83 -2.67 -15.77 9.20
N LEU A 84 -2.35 -14.63 8.60
CA LEU A 84 -1.21 -13.78 8.98
C LEU A 84 -1.68 -12.60 9.84
N ARG A 85 -2.56 -12.83 10.78
CA ARG A 85 -3.10 -11.80 11.66
C ARG A 85 -2.44 -11.84 13.03
N GLN A 86 -2.38 -10.68 13.64
CA GLN A 86 -1.90 -10.54 15.02
C GLN A 86 -2.93 -11.13 16.00
N GLN A 87 -2.49 -11.97 16.92
CA GLN A 87 -3.37 -12.65 17.89
C GLN A 87 -3.47 -11.93 19.23
N PHE A 88 -2.66 -10.93 19.48
CA PHE A 88 -2.71 -10.14 20.72
C PHE A 88 -2.57 -8.66 20.41
N ALA A 89 -3.14 -7.83 21.26
CA ALA A 89 -3.02 -6.39 21.15
C ALA A 89 -1.58 -5.97 21.48
N GLN A 90 -0.98 -5.20 20.59
CA GLN A 90 0.32 -4.59 20.80
C GLN A 90 0.13 -3.11 21.14
N VAL A 91 0.62 -2.71 22.30
CA VAL A 91 0.59 -1.31 22.71
C VAL A 91 1.81 -0.60 22.14
N THR A 92 1.57 0.47 21.39
CA THR A 92 2.61 1.40 20.96
C THR A 92 2.66 2.59 21.94
N ASN A 93 3.80 3.29 21.98
CA ASN A 93 3.90 4.52 22.74
C ASN A 93 2.93 5.56 22.15
N PRO A 94 1.91 6.04 22.89
CA PRO A 94 1.02 7.05 22.40
C PRO A 94 1.78 8.35 22.16
N PRO A 95 1.36 9.18 21.19
CA PRO A 95 1.90 10.52 21.03
C PRO A 95 1.63 11.34 22.31
N ILE A 96 2.61 12.15 22.72
CA ILE A 96 2.55 12.89 23.98
C ILE A 96 1.89 14.25 23.77
N ASP A 97 1.98 14.79 22.56
CA ASP A 97 1.47 16.11 22.19
C ASP A 97 1.03 16.15 20.71
N PRO A 98 0.20 17.15 20.32
CA PRO A 98 -0.33 17.23 18.94
C PRO A 98 0.76 17.37 17.85
N ILE A 99 1.89 17.96 18.15
CA ILE A 99 2.97 18.14 17.17
C ILE A 99 3.64 16.79 16.90
N ARG A 100 3.85 16.04 17.96
CA ARG A 100 4.43 14.70 17.88
C ARG A 100 3.46 13.71 17.25
N GLU A 101 2.17 13.84 17.57
CA GLU A 101 1.10 13.05 16.96
C GLU A 101 1.05 13.24 15.45
N ALA A 102 1.11 14.47 14.96
CA ALA A 102 1.11 14.77 13.53
C ALA A 102 2.29 14.10 12.79
N LEU A 103 3.43 13.96 13.44
CA LEU A 103 4.58 13.26 12.87
C LEU A 103 4.43 11.74 12.91
N VAL A 104 4.02 11.20 14.06
CA VAL A 104 3.93 9.75 14.31
C VAL A 104 2.78 9.12 13.53
N MET A 105 1.66 9.83 13.40
CA MET A 105 0.45 9.37 12.69
C MET A 105 0.44 9.79 11.21
N SER A 106 1.50 10.42 10.72
CA SER A 106 1.59 10.82 9.33
C SER A 106 1.58 9.61 8.39
N LEU A 107 0.74 9.65 7.37
CA LEU A 107 0.69 8.66 6.29
C LEU A 107 1.65 9.02 5.15
N ASN A 108 2.40 10.12 5.27
CA ASN A 108 3.39 10.49 4.27
C ASN A 108 4.42 9.38 4.14
N THR A 109 4.65 8.96 2.92
CA THR A 109 5.64 7.93 2.62
C THR A 109 6.51 8.33 1.43
N SER A 110 7.66 7.70 1.30
CA SER A 110 8.55 7.94 0.19
C SER A 110 9.17 6.65 -0.31
N PHE A 111 9.31 6.53 -1.63
CA PHE A 111 9.98 5.41 -2.27
C PHE A 111 11.23 5.89 -3.00
N GLY A 112 12.17 4.99 -3.18
CA GLY A 112 13.35 5.27 -3.98
C GLY A 112 14.49 4.34 -3.61
N PRO A 113 15.62 4.46 -4.31
CA PRO A 113 16.77 3.61 -4.07
C PRO A 113 17.23 3.69 -2.63
N GLU A 114 17.53 2.55 -2.05
CA GLU A 114 18.21 2.49 -0.78
C GLU A 114 19.63 3.03 -0.92
N ARG A 115 20.05 3.87 0.02
CA ARG A 115 21.37 4.45 0.07
C ARG A 115 22.06 4.08 1.37
N ASN A 116 23.37 4.20 1.38
CA ASN A 116 24.14 3.95 2.59
C ASN A 116 23.75 4.94 3.69
N LEU A 117 23.21 4.43 4.80
CA LEU A 117 22.75 5.24 5.94
C LEU A 117 23.86 5.99 6.66
N PHE A 118 25.12 5.61 6.46
CA PHE A 118 26.29 6.25 7.07
C PHE A 118 26.88 7.35 6.19
N GLU A 119 26.31 7.61 5.03
CA GLU A 119 26.74 8.65 4.12
C GLU A 119 25.68 9.73 3.97
N GLU A 120 26.09 10.99 4.05
CA GLU A 120 25.19 12.13 3.80
C GLU A 120 25.45 12.68 2.40
N SER A 121 24.44 12.63 1.53
CA SER A 121 24.54 13.21 0.20
C SER A 121 23.17 13.65 -0.34
N PRO A 122 23.14 14.59 -1.31
CA PRO A 122 21.89 14.98 -1.98
C PRO A 122 21.15 13.82 -2.64
N ALA A 123 21.85 12.74 -2.99
CA ALA A 123 21.27 11.56 -3.61
C ALA A 123 20.26 10.84 -2.71
N HIS A 124 20.35 11.01 -1.39
CA HIS A 124 19.36 10.49 -0.44
C HIS A 124 18.00 11.18 -0.53
N ALA A 125 17.98 12.41 -1.04
CA ALA A 125 16.76 13.19 -1.23
C ALA A 125 16.05 12.89 -2.56
N HIS A 126 16.67 12.10 -3.45
CA HIS A 126 16.06 11.67 -4.71
C HIS A 126 15.08 10.53 -4.48
N ARG A 127 13.89 10.88 -4.06
CA ARG A 127 12.80 9.95 -3.71
C ARG A 127 11.48 10.48 -4.26
N VAL A 128 10.56 9.56 -4.51
CA VAL A 128 9.16 9.91 -4.80
C VAL A 128 8.43 10.09 -3.49
N GLU A 129 7.86 11.26 -3.26
CA GLU A 129 7.04 11.56 -2.08
C GLU A 129 5.55 11.40 -2.42
N VAL A 130 4.82 10.71 -1.57
CA VAL A 130 3.37 10.59 -1.62
C VAL A 130 2.78 10.87 -0.24
N HIS A 131 1.60 11.48 -0.22
CA HIS A 131 0.95 11.85 1.04
C HIS A 131 0.29 10.66 1.75
N THR A 132 0.06 9.58 1.03
CA THR A 132 -0.56 8.36 1.56
C THR A 132 -0.06 7.14 0.79
N PRO A 133 0.08 5.98 1.42
CA PRO A 133 0.39 4.72 0.75
C PRO A 133 -0.77 4.20 -0.13
N LEU A 134 -1.96 4.79 0.01
CA LEU A 134 -3.11 4.47 -0.83
C LEU A 134 -3.08 5.34 -2.09
N LEU A 135 -2.95 4.70 -3.22
CA LEU A 135 -2.88 5.37 -4.52
C LEU A 135 -4.14 5.08 -5.32
N SER A 136 -4.68 6.11 -5.97
CA SER A 136 -5.65 5.89 -7.04
C SER A 136 -4.98 5.18 -8.22
N LYS A 137 -5.80 4.58 -9.10
CA LYS A 137 -5.27 3.95 -10.31
C LYS A 137 -4.41 4.93 -11.13
N GLU A 138 -4.85 6.16 -11.27
CA GLU A 138 -4.11 7.20 -12.01
C GLU A 138 -2.76 7.53 -11.36
N ALA A 139 -2.73 7.65 -10.04
CA ALA A 139 -1.50 7.90 -9.30
C ALA A 139 -0.54 6.72 -9.44
N PHE A 140 -1.07 5.51 -9.38
CA PHE A 140 -0.28 4.29 -9.57
C PHE A 140 0.26 4.19 -11.01
N ASP A 141 -0.57 4.46 -12.02
CA ASP A 141 -0.13 4.49 -13.42
C ASP A 141 0.96 5.56 -13.65
N LYS A 142 0.84 6.74 -13.02
CA LYS A 142 1.89 7.77 -13.06
C LYS A 142 3.19 7.29 -12.41
N LEU A 143 3.09 6.60 -11.28
CA LEU A 143 4.24 6.04 -10.58
C LEU A 143 4.99 5.02 -11.45
N LEU A 144 4.25 4.11 -12.10
CA LEU A 144 4.83 3.09 -12.99
C LEU A 144 5.48 3.69 -14.25
N ASN A 145 5.01 4.85 -14.68
CA ASN A 145 5.49 5.53 -15.89
C ASN A 145 6.46 6.69 -15.60
N LEU A 146 7.05 6.73 -14.41
CA LEU A 146 8.13 7.67 -14.13
C LEU A 146 9.33 7.35 -15.03
N ASN A 147 9.71 8.33 -15.88
CA ASN A 147 10.85 8.22 -16.79
C ASN A 147 12.18 8.45 -16.05
N ASP A 148 12.37 7.78 -14.93
CA ASP A 148 13.58 7.88 -14.13
C ASP A 148 14.05 6.46 -13.77
N PRO A 149 15.25 6.06 -14.21
CA PRO A 149 15.80 4.74 -13.90
C PRO A 149 15.89 4.41 -12.41
N ALA A 150 15.96 5.43 -11.55
CA ALA A 150 16.01 5.26 -10.11
C ALA A 150 14.68 4.73 -9.54
N PHE A 151 13.59 4.88 -10.27
CA PHE A 151 12.23 4.45 -9.89
C PHE A 151 11.68 3.38 -10.83
N ALA A 152 12.54 2.74 -11.60
CA ALA A 152 12.13 1.62 -12.45
C ALA A 152 11.48 0.54 -11.59
N SER A 153 10.34 0.03 -12.06
CA SER A 153 9.56 -0.97 -11.36
C SER A 153 9.22 -2.13 -12.29
N VAL A 154 9.07 -3.31 -11.71
CA VAL A 154 8.66 -4.52 -12.41
C VAL A 154 7.38 -5.04 -11.77
N ALA A 155 6.33 -5.22 -12.57
CA ALA A 155 5.12 -5.89 -12.11
C ALA A 155 5.31 -7.40 -12.22
N LEU A 156 5.15 -8.10 -11.10
CA LEU A 156 5.17 -9.56 -11.04
C LEU A 156 3.73 -10.06 -10.95
N ASP A 157 3.33 -10.87 -11.93
CA ASP A 157 2.04 -11.55 -11.90
C ASP A 157 2.17 -12.82 -11.05
N LEU A 158 1.41 -12.87 -9.96
CA LEU A 158 1.39 -13.99 -9.02
C LEU A 158 0.41 -15.10 -9.43
N HIS A 159 -0.35 -14.91 -10.51
CA HIS A 159 -1.24 -15.94 -11.00
C HIS A 159 -0.44 -17.04 -11.72
N TYR A 160 -0.84 -18.26 -11.49
CA TYR A 160 -0.36 -19.40 -12.25
C TYR A 160 -1.49 -20.40 -12.49
N ASP A 161 -1.42 -21.11 -13.59
CA ASP A 161 -2.35 -22.20 -13.91
C ASP A 161 -1.77 -23.53 -13.44
N PRO A 162 -2.35 -24.18 -12.41
CA PRO A 162 -1.85 -25.46 -11.93
C PRO A 162 -2.00 -26.61 -12.94
N ALA A 163 -2.82 -26.43 -13.99
CA ALA A 163 -2.92 -27.39 -15.08
C ALA A 163 -1.76 -27.25 -16.09
N ALA A 164 -1.18 -26.06 -16.18
CA ALA A 164 -0.10 -25.76 -17.12
C ALA A 164 1.30 -25.87 -16.52
N THR A 165 1.45 -25.59 -15.21
CA THR A 165 2.77 -25.59 -14.54
C THR A 165 2.67 -25.97 -13.08
N THR A 166 3.79 -26.35 -12.48
CA THR A 166 3.88 -26.59 -11.03
C THR A 166 4.11 -25.28 -10.28
N LEU A 167 3.71 -25.24 -9.01
CA LEU A 167 3.97 -24.08 -8.14
C LEU A 167 5.47 -23.75 -8.07
N GLU A 168 6.31 -24.76 -7.95
CA GLU A 168 7.77 -24.60 -7.90
C GLU A 168 8.30 -23.92 -9.16
N ALA A 169 7.90 -24.40 -10.34
CA ALA A 169 8.31 -23.80 -11.61
C ALA A 169 7.79 -22.36 -11.77
N ALA A 170 6.56 -22.07 -11.31
CA ALA A 170 6.00 -20.73 -11.31
C ALA A 170 6.80 -19.79 -10.41
N LEU A 171 7.17 -20.23 -9.20
CA LEU A 171 7.99 -19.45 -8.27
C LEU A 171 9.40 -19.18 -8.82
N HIS A 172 10.02 -20.17 -9.44
CA HIS A 172 11.32 -19.98 -10.10
C HIS A 172 11.24 -18.95 -11.23
N ALA A 173 10.18 -19.00 -12.03
CA ALA A 173 9.98 -18.02 -13.10
C ALA A 173 9.76 -16.59 -12.56
N LEU A 174 9.04 -16.43 -11.43
CA LEU A 174 8.88 -15.15 -10.77
C LEU A 174 10.21 -14.61 -10.22
N THR A 175 10.97 -15.46 -9.54
CA THR A 175 12.28 -15.09 -8.97
C THR A 175 13.27 -14.65 -10.05
N ALA A 176 13.22 -15.27 -11.23
CA ALA A 176 14.08 -14.89 -12.35
C ALA A 176 13.70 -13.55 -13.00
N ARG A 177 12.47 -13.05 -12.74
CA ARG A 177 11.98 -11.76 -13.24
C ARG A 177 12.16 -10.63 -12.22
N ALA A 178 12.28 -10.97 -10.95
CA ALA A 178 12.53 -10.02 -9.87
C ALA A 178 13.99 -9.60 -9.79
#